data_6638d9d9e2003035b805c51ff8bdb04f
#
_entry.id   6638d9d9e2003035b805c51ff8bdb04f
#
_cell.length_a   1.000
_cell.length_b   1.000
_cell.length_c   1.000
_cell.angle_alpha   90.00
_cell.angle_beta   90.00
_cell.angle_gamma   90.00
#
_symmetry.space_group_name_H-M   'P 1'
#
loop_
_entity.id
_entity.type
_entity.pdbx_description
1 polymer ?
#
loop_
_entity_poly.entity_id
_entity_poly.type
_entity_poly.pdbx_seq_one_letter_code
_entity_poly.pdbx_strand_id
1 'polypeptide(L)'
;MSKQGKIFIVDDNRSILESLGQLLKYDYQEINTLTSPDLIIPFLKKNEPDVILLDMNFSPGITTGEEGIMWTREILKYDPQAVIILITAYGDIELAVKAIKEGATDFIVKPWDPEKLLTTIRSAFEIRSSRQEIKNLKGRNRLFTDELSKQFDPIIGQSEKIREVLRIAHKAAESDANVLIMGENGTGKELVAREIHKYSNRTGKDFIGVDLGSLTESLFESEMFGHKKGAFTDAKEDRMGRFELASGGTLFLDEIGNLSVSLQSKLLKALEDKMIVPVGSNSPLFVDIRLISATNMDLQEMILNNTFREDLYYRINTLQINLPPLRSRTDDIPYLIGYFLDKFKSK
;
A
#
# COMPACT_ATOMS: atom_id res chain seq x y z
N MET A 1 4.79 23.11 28.83
CA MET A 1 4.54 22.28 27.63
C MET A 1 5.73 21.36 27.44
N SER A 2 5.56 20.09 27.11
CA SER A 2 6.68 19.20 26.79
C SER A 2 7.31 19.67 25.48
N LYS A 3 8.64 19.76 25.46
CA LYS A 3 9.38 20.13 24.22
C LYS A 3 9.09 19.10 23.14
N GLN A 4 8.85 19.54 21.91
CA GLN A 4 8.52 18.69 20.78
C GLN A 4 9.72 18.51 19.86
N GLY A 5 10.05 17.25 19.53
CA GLY A 5 10.82 16.83 18.37
C GLY A 5 12.24 17.37 18.20
N LYS A 6 12.87 16.92 17.10
CA LYS A 6 14.25 17.22 16.72
C LYS A 6 14.30 18.06 15.46
N ILE A 7 15.00 19.18 15.49
CA ILE A 7 15.23 20.04 14.34
C ILE A 7 16.69 19.94 13.88
N PHE A 8 16.88 19.88 12.58
CA PHE A 8 18.18 19.93 11.95
C PHE A 8 18.27 21.16 11.05
N ILE A 9 19.25 22.04 11.30
CA ILE A 9 19.42 23.32 10.59
C ILE A 9 20.73 23.28 9.83
N VAL A 10 20.69 23.58 8.55
CA VAL A 10 21.87 23.66 7.68
C VAL A 10 21.90 25.00 6.99
N ASP A 11 22.88 25.81 7.34
CA ASP A 11 23.09 27.17 6.80
C ASP A 11 24.59 27.50 6.95
N ASP A 12 25.25 28.03 5.94
CA ASP A 12 26.68 28.38 5.98
C ASP A 12 26.98 29.59 6.91
N ASN A 13 25.95 30.38 7.22
CA ASN A 13 26.04 31.54 8.08
C ASN A 13 25.83 31.18 9.56
N ARG A 14 26.91 31.17 10.34
CA ARG A 14 26.85 30.87 11.79
C ARG A 14 25.91 31.78 12.59
N SER A 15 25.79 33.06 12.23
CA SER A 15 24.88 33.97 12.93
C SER A 15 23.41 33.58 12.76
N ILE A 16 23.05 33.04 11.60
CA ILE A 16 21.71 32.49 11.32
C ILE A 16 21.47 31.23 12.17
N LEU A 17 22.44 30.30 12.21
CA LEU A 17 22.35 29.11 13.04
C LEU A 17 22.17 29.44 14.52
N GLU A 18 22.91 30.40 15.04
CA GLU A 18 22.81 30.87 16.44
C GLU A 18 21.44 31.50 16.71
N SER A 19 20.96 32.38 15.82
CA SER A 19 19.68 33.06 15.92
C SER A 19 18.51 32.07 15.93
N LEU A 20 18.49 31.13 14.97
CA LEU A 20 17.49 30.07 14.90
C LEU A 20 17.58 29.14 16.11
N GLY A 21 18.81 28.78 16.53
CA GLY A 21 19.02 27.95 17.71
C GLY A 21 18.47 28.57 19.00
N GLN A 22 18.71 29.91 19.20
CA GLN A 22 18.15 30.61 20.34
C GLN A 22 16.64 30.71 20.30
N LEU A 23 16.05 31.00 19.13
CA LEU A 23 14.61 31.13 18.97
C LEU A 23 13.88 29.81 19.25
N LEU A 24 14.43 28.69 18.77
CA LEU A 24 13.77 27.36 18.81
C LEU A 24 14.04 26.58 20.10
N LYS A 25 15.07 26.99 20.88
CA LYS A 25 15.57 26.26 22.08
C LYS A 25 14.49 25.96 23.13
N TYR A 26 13.49 26.80 23.24
CA TYR A 26 12.47 26.66 24.28
C TYR A 26 11.34 25.72 23.90
N ASP A 27 11.07 25.57 22.59
CA ASP A 27 9.93 24.82 22.08
C ASP A 27 10.30 23.37 21.67
N TYR A 28 11.60 23.10 21.32
CA TYR A 28 12.04 21.83 20.74
C TYR A 28 13.03 21.09 21.61
N GLN A 29 13.07 19.74 21.51
CA GLN A 29 13.90 18.87 22.35
C GLN A 29 15.38 18.95 21.98
N GLU A 30 15.67 18.93 20.69
CA GLU A 30 17.02 18.85 20.16
C GLU A 30 17.14 19.71 18.92
N ILE A 31 18.19 20.53 18.87
CA ILE A 31 18.50 21.36 17.70
C ILE A 31 19.94 21.07 17.31
N ASN A 32 20.11 20.48 16.14
CA ASN A 32 21.40 20.22 15.55
C ASN A 32 21.66 21.20 14.41
N THR A 33 22.89 21.70 14.31
CA THR A 33 23.25 22.69 13.29
C THR A 33 24.48 22.25 12.52
N LEU A 34 24.50 22.49 11.22
CA LEU A 34 25.67 22.30 10.36
C LEU A 34 25.91 23.51 9.49
N THR A 35 27.19 23.82 9.27
CA THR A 35 27.63 24.90 8.38
C THR A 35 27.97 24.44 6.96
N SER A 36 28.11 23.13 6.74
CA SER A 36 28.41 22.53 5.43
C SER A 36 27.38 21.51 5.00
N PRO A 37 26.82 21.62 3.80
CA PRO A 37 25.82 20.68 3.31
C PRO A 37 26.38 19.28 3.04
N ASP A 38 27.69 19.11 2.81
CA ASP A 38 28.34 17.81 2.55
C ASP A 38 28.17 16.81 3.72
N LEU A 39 27.93 17.34 4.92
CA LEU A 39 27.74 16.53 6.12
C LEU A 39 26.28 16.13 6.37
N ILE A 40 25.34 16.55 5.54
CA ILE A 40 23.90 16.24 5.71
C ILE A 40 23.67 14.74 5.72
N ILE A 41 24.08 14.03 4.67
CA ILE A 41 23.84 12.58 4.57
C ILE A 41 24.58 11.78 5.66
N PRO A 42 25.87 12.06 5.96
CA PRO A 42 26.55 11.47 7.12
C PRO A 42 25.82 11.70 8.45
N PHE A 43 25.23 12.90 8.65
CA PHE A 43 24.46 13.22 9.84
C PHE A 43 23.15 12.43 9.89
N LEU A 44 22.38 12.39 8.79
CA LEU A 44 21.11 11.65 8.71
C LEU A 44 21.26 10.13 8.93
N LYS A 45 22.43 9.56 8.58
CA LYS A 45 22.73 8.15 8.87
C LYS A 45 22.82 7.83 10.36
N LYS A 46 23.10 8.82 11.21
CA LYS A 46 23.27 8.66 12.65
C LYS A 46 22.11 9.23 13.47
N ASN A 47 21.36 10.15 12.87
CA ASN A 47 20.31 10.91 13.54
C ASN A 47 19.06 10.93 12.65
N GLU A 48 17.90 10.90 13.29
CA GLU A 48 16.61 11.00 12.61
C GLU A 48 15.92 12.31 13.05
N PRO A 49 16.18 13.43 12.36
CA PRO A 49 15.47 14.68 12.65
C PRO A 49 14.02 14.60 12.17
N ASP A 50 13.14 15.32 12.86
CA ASP A 50 11.73 15.41 12.46
C ASP A 50 11.52 16.46 11.37
N VAL A 51 12.24 17.59 11.48
CA VAL A 51 12.19 18.71 10.52
C VAL A 51 13.60 19.17 10.18
N ILE A 52 13.84 19.41 8.89
CA ILE A 52 15.09 19.92 8.37
C ILE A 52 14.86 21.36 7.86
N LEU A 53 15.57 22.32 8.43
CA LEU A 53 15.67 23.68 7.90
C LEU A 53 16.93 23.76 7.04
N LEU A 54 16.80 24.05 5.76
CA LEU A 54 17.88 23.98 4.78
C LEU A 54 18.02 25.31 4.04
N ASP A 55 19.19 25.91 4.09
CA ASP A 55 19.45 27.08 3.27
C ASP A 55 19.48 26.74 1.77
N MET A 56 19.12 27.70 0.95
CA MET A 56 19.11 27.51 -0.50
C MET A 56 20.48 27.70 -1.15
N ASN A 57 21.39 28.47 -0.53
CA ASN A 57 22.70 28.83 -1.09
C ASN A 57 23.80 28.64 -0.06
N PHE A 58 24.81 27.85 -0.37
CA PHE A 58 25.96 27.55 0.50
C PHE A 58 27.28 28.11 -0.01
N SER A 59 27.32 28.56 -1.26
CA SER A 59 28.52 29.09 -1.87
C SER A 59 28.49 30.62 -1.89
N PRO A 60 29.54 31.31 -1.36
CA PRO A 60 29.59 32.77 -1.34
C PRO A 60 29.43 33.38 -2.73
N GLY A 61 28.45 34.31 -2.86
CA GLY A 61 28.20 35.04 -4.12
C GLY A 61 27.32 34.28 -5.14
N ILE A 62 26.91 33.07 -4.86
CA ILE A 62 25.95 32.31 -5.67
C ILE A 62 24.57 32.47 -5.03
N THR A 63 23.58 32.96 -5.79
CA THR A 63 22.21 33.17 -5.33
C THR A 63 21.21 32.42 -6.19
N THR A 64 21.65 31.37 -6.89
CA THR A 64 20.81 30.63 -7.83
C THR A 64 19.81 29.69 -7.15
N GLY A 65 19.99 29.34 -5.86
CA GLY A 65 19.16 28.40 -5.11
C GLY A 65 19.23 26.95 -5.60
N GLU A 66 20.05 26.65 -6.60
CA GLU A 66 20.18 25.30 -7.16
C GLU A 66 20.81 24.32 -6.16
N GLU A 67 21.66 24.79 -5.25
CA GLU A 67 22.29 23.97 -4.22
C GLU A 67 21.24 23.43 -3.24
N GLY A 68 20.32 24.24 -2.74
CA GLY A 68 19.24 23.82 -1.85
C GLY A 68 18.29 22.82 -2.51
N ILE A 69 17.99 23.00 -3.80
CA ILE A 69 17.18 22.06 -4.59
C ILE A 69 17.91 20.72 -4.74
N MET A 70 19.21 20.76 -5.07
CA MET A 70 20.04 19.55 -5.19
C MET A 70 20.04 18.75 -3.87
N TRP A 71 20.30 19.44 -2.75
CA TRP A 71 20.32 18.79 -1.44
C TRP A 71 18.94 18.28 -1.02
N THR A 72 17.87 18.98 -1.36
CA THR A 72 16.50 18.48 -1.15
C THR A 72 16.30 17.13 -1.84
N ARG A 73 16.73 16.98 -3.09
CA ARG A 73 16.66 15.70 -3.80
C ARG A 73 17.51 14.61 -3.16
N GLU A 74 18.73 14.92 -2.74
CA GLU A 74 19.63 13.94 -2.09
C GLU A 74 19.07 13.49 -0.72
N ILE A 75 18.51 14.42 0.07
CA ILE A 75 17.83 14.08 1.33
C ILE A 75 16.63 13.16 1.07
N LEU A 76 15.79 13.50 0.09
CA LEU A 76 14.58 12.71 -0.23
C LEU A 76 14.91 11.35 -0.85
N LYS A 77 16.04 11.18 -1.54
CA LYS A 77 16.54 9.86 -1.95
C LYS A 77 16.91 9.00 -0.74
N TYR A 78 17.47 9.60 0.31
CA TYR A 78 17.85 8.89 1.53
C TYR A 78 16.64 8.62 2.44
N ASP A 79 15.85 9.64 2.75
CA ASP A 79 14.58 9.53 3.49
C ASP A 79 13.44 10.14 2.65
N PRO A 80 12.67 9.34 1.92
CA PRO A 80 11.54 9.84 1.13
C PRO A 80 10.43 10.50 1.95
N GLN A 81 10.47 10.38 3.27
CA GLN A 81 9.50 10.98 4.18
C GLN A 81 10.06 12.19 4.93
N ALA A 82 11.28 12.61 4.65
CA ALA A 82 11.86 13.80 5.26
C ALA A 82 10.94 15.01 5.06
N VAL A 83 10.88 15.86 6.08
CA VAL A 83 10.15 17.12 6.05
C VAL A 83 11.18 18.25 5.99
N ILE A 84 11.26 18.91 4.84
CA ILE A 84 12.28 19.90 4.52
C ILE A 84 11.61 21.25 4.34
N ILE A 85 12.04 22.24 5.13
CA ILE A 85 11.68 23.65 4.98
C ILE A 85 12.92 24.38 4.45
N LEU A 86 12.78 25.03 3.30
CA LEU A 86 13.86 25.80 2.72
C LEU A 86 13.90 27.21 3.29
N ILE A 87 15.09 27.73 3.50
CA ILE A 87 15.31 29.11 3.90
C ILE A 87 15.88 29.87 2.69
N THR A 88 15.23 30.94 2.24
CA THR A 88 15.58 31.66 1.01
C THR A 88 15.69 33.14 1.26
N ALA A 89 16.48 33.84 0.43
CA ALA A 89 16.58 35.29 0.45
C ALA A 89 15.32 35.96 -0.16
N TYR A 90 15.14 37.25 0.16
CA TYR A 90 14.03 38.03 -0.40
C TYR A 90 14.17 38.16 -1.93
N GLY A 91 13.15 37.71 -2.66
CA GLY A 91 13.11 37.77 -4.14
C GLY A 91 13.13 36.41 -4.86
N ASP A 92 13.47 35.30 -4.18
CA ASP A 92 13.65 33.99 -4.81
C ASP A 92 12.36 33.11 -4.75
N ILE A 93 11.18 33.72 -4.87
CA ILE A 93 9.89 33.04 -4.76
C ILE A 93 9.72 31.97 -5.86
N GLU A 94 10.21 32.26 -7.08
CA GLU A 94 10.13 31.27 -8.20
C GLU A 94 10.96 30.02 -7.90
N LEU A 95 12.14 30.20 -7.28
CA LEU A 95 13.00 29.11 -6.85
C LEU A 95 12.36 28.30 -5.72
N ALA A 96 11.71 28.96 -4.77
CA ALA A 96 10.97 28.30 -3.69
C ALA A 96 9.83 27.44 -4.24
N VAL A 97 9.06 27.94 -5.20
CA VAL A 97 8.00 27.16 -5.90
C VAL A 97 8.59 25.96 -6.65
N LYS A 98 9.74 26.14 -7.32
CA LYS A 98 10.46 25.05 -7.98
C LYS A 98 10.88 23.97 -6.97
N ALA A 99 11.39 24.37 -5.83
CA ALA A 99 11.83 23.45 -4.78
C ALA A 99 10.67 22.67 -4.13
N ILE A 100 9.49 23.28 -3.97
CA ILE A 100 8.28 22.56 -3.53
C ILE A 100 7.89 21.49 -4.56
N LYS A 101 7.96 21.80 -5.85
CA LYS A 101 7.71 20.79 -6.92
C LYS A 101 8.73 19.65 -6.89
N GLU A 102 9.93 19.88 -6.39
CA GLU A 102 10.98 18.88 -6.21
C GLU A 102 10.91 18.15 -4.86
N GLY A 103 9.88 18.45 -4.04
CA GLY A 103 9.55 17.71 -2.84
C GLY A 103 9.84 18.39 -1.51
N ALA A 104 10.32 19.64 -1.49
CA ALA A 104 10.37 20.41 -0.26
C ALA A 104 8.95 20.59 0.30
N THR A 105 8.83 20.60 1.63
CA THR A 105 7.53 20.71 2.30
C THR A 105 7.02 22.14 2.31
N ASP A 106 7.90 23.10 2.58
CA ASP A 106 7.59 24.53 2.66
C ASP A 106 8.86 25.38 2.50
N PHE A 107 8.73 26.69 2.54
CA PHE A 107 9.86 27.63 2.54
C PHE A 107 9.63 28.82 3.46
N ILE A 108 10.74 29.46 3.91
CA ILE A 108 10.77 30.66 4.75
C ILE A 108 11.70 31.67 4.11
N VAL A 109 11.24 32.92 4.02
CA VAL A 109 12.00 34.02 3.44
C VAL A 109 12.81 34.77 4.51
N LYS A 110 14.07 35.07 4.23
CA LYS A 110 14.95 35.94 5.06
C LYS A 110 14.69 37.42 4.72
N PRO A 111 14.54 38.33 5.68
CA PRO A 111 14.38 38.08 7.11
C PRO A 111 12.98 37.53 7.43
N TRP A 112 12.92 36.57 8.35
CA TRP A 112 11.65 35.95 8.74
C TRP A 112 10.96 36.69 9.87
N ASP A 113 9.65 36.59 9.89
CA ASP A 113 8.81 36.87 11.04
C ASP A 113 8.85 35.67 12.01
N PRO A 114 9.15 35.87 13.33
CA PRO A 114 9.27 34.80 14.30
C PRO A 114 7.99 33.97 14.45
N GLU A 115 6.80 34.59 14.42
CA GLU A 115 5.54 33.88 14.56
C GLU A 115 5.26 33.01 13.34
N LYS A 116 5.53 33.53 12.15
CA LYS A 116 5.38 32.80 10.89
C LYS A 116 6.35 31.62 10.83
N LEU A 117 7.62 31.81 11.22
CA LEU A 117 8.61 30.74 11.28
C LEU A 117 8.13 29.61 12.20
N LEU A 118 7.72 29.93 13.44
CA LEU A 118 7.25 28.94 14.40
C LEU A 118 6.00 28.21 13.91
N THR A 119 5.07 28.92 13.27
CA THR A 119 3.86 28.31 12.69
C THR A 119 4.19 27.34 11.57
N THR A 120 5.10 27.70 10.65
CA THR A 120 5.56 26.84 9.55
C THR A 120 6.24 25.58 10.10
N ILE A 121 7.10 25.72 11.12
CA ILE A 121 7.77 24.58 11.73
C ILE A 121 6.77 23.66 12.43
N ARG A 122 5.76 24.21 13.15
CA ARG A 122 4.72 23.39 13.79
C ARG A 122 3.92 22.58 12.78
N SER A 123 3.49 23.19 11.67
CA SER A 123 2.81 22.47 10.57
C SER A 123 3.69 21.37 9.98
N ALA A 124 4.99 21.61 9.85
CA ALA A 124 5.96 20.62 9.39
C ALA A 124 6.05 19.41 10.35
N PHE A 125 6.02 19.63 11.67
CA PHE A 125 5.97 18.55 12.66
C PHE A 125 4.69 17.73 12.57
N GLU A 126 3.54 18.36 12.35
CA GLU A 126 2.27 17.65 12.14
C GLU A 126 2.33 16.74 10.91
N ILE A 127 2.90 17.24 9.81
CA ILE A 127 3.14 16.45 8.59
C ILE A 127 4.05 15.25 8.89
N ARG A 128 5.16 15.46 9.61
CA ARG A 128 6.08 14.37 9.98
C ARG A 128 5.40 13.33 10.86
N SER A 129 4.67 13.76 11.87
CA SER A 129 3.92 12.88 12.78
C SER A 129 2.90 12.03 12.00
N SER A 130 2.12 12.65 11.13
CA SER A 130 1.14 11.94 10.29
C SER A 130 1.80 10.93 9.35
N ARG A 131 2.91 11.30 8.71
CA ARG A 131 3.70 10.37 7.86
C ARG A 131 4.23 9.17 8.66
N GLN A 132 4.73 9.42 9.88
CA GLN A 132 5.25 8.38 10.76
C GLN A 132 4.14 7.45 11.27
N GLU A 133 2.98 7.99 11.61
CA GLU A 133 1.82 7.21 12.04
C GLU A 133 1.31 6.31 10.90
N ILE A 134 1.20 6.83 9.68
CA ILE A 134 0.86 6.03 8.49
C ILE A 134 1.87 4.90 8.27
N LYS A 135 3.19 5.17 8.43
CA LYS A 135 4.23 4.15 8.33
C LYS A 135 4.09 3.07 9.40
N ASN A 136 3.82 3.49 10.65
CA ASN A 136 3.63 2.57 11.77
C ASN A 136 2.37 1.71 11.61
N LEU A 137 1.25 2.31 11.17
CA LEU A 137 0.01 1.59 10.88
C LEU A 137 0.21 0.59 9.72
N LYS A 138 0.90 0.99 8.65
CA LYS A 138 1.26 0.09 7.56
C LYS A 138 2.20 -1.03 8.02
N GLY A 139 3.16 -0.72 8.89
CA GLY A 139 4.06 -1.71 9.48
C GLY A 139 3.32 -2.71 10.36
N ARG A 140 2.40 -2.25 11.22
CA ARG A 140 1.56 -3.13 12.04
C ARG A 140 0.64 -4.00 11.19
N ASN A 141 -0.03 -3.43 10.18
CA ASN A 141 -0.84 -4.21 9.25
C ASN A 141 0.01 -5.28 8.54
N ARG A 142 1.23 -4.95 8.10
CA ARG A 142 2.14 -5.93 7.50
C ARG A 142 2.46 -7.08 8.46
N LEU A 143 2.81 -6.80 9.71
CA LEU A 143 3.07 -7.84 10.71
C LEU A 143 1.85 -8.71 10.95
N PHE A 144 0.65 -8.13 11.04
CA PHE A 144 -0.59 -8.89 11.14
C PHE A 144 -0.88 -9.72 9.89
N THR A 145 -0.63 -9.16 8.70
CA THR A 145 -0.83 -9.88 7.42
C THR A 145 0.22 -11.00 7.27
N ASP A 146 1.47 -10.78 7.67
CA ASP A 146 2.53 -11.79 7.66
C ASP A 146 2.28 -12.90 8.70
N GLU A 147 1.77 -12.56 9.89
CA GLU A 147 1.36 -13.57 10.89
C GLU A 147 0.15 -14.37 10.42
N LEU A 148 -0.85 -13.71 9.83
CA LEU A 148 -1.99 -14.39 9.23
C LEU A 148 -1.55 -15.26 8.03
N SER A 149 -0.60 -14.81 7.22
CA SER A 149 -0.08 -15.59 6.08
C SER A 149 0.74 -16.80 6.53
N LYS A 150 1.42 -16.74 7.67
CA LYS A 150 2.10 -17.89 8.29
C LYS A 150 1.14 -18.93 8.87
N GLN A 151 -0.13 -18.59 9.08
CA GLN A 151 -1.16 -19.52 9.56
C GLN A 151 -1.76 -20.40 8.45
N PHE A 152 -1.44 -20.11 7.18
CA PHE A 152 -1.93 -20.95 6.08
C PHE A 152 -1.01 -22.15 5.88
N ASP A 153 -1.66 -23.31 5.78
CA ASP A 153 -0.98 -24.56 5.52
C ASP A 153 -0.27 -24.51 4.16
N PRO A 154 0.93 -25.05 4.04
CA PRO A 154 1.59 -25.18 2.74
C PRO A 154 0.79 -26.16 1.84
N ILE A 155 0.97 -26.04 0.53
CA ILE A 155 0.42 -27.02 -0.39
C ILE A 155 1.20 -28.33 -0.21
N ILE A 156 0.50 -29.36 0.25
CA ILE A 156 1.07 -30.70 0.49
C ILE A 156 0.74 -31.60 -0.69
N GLY A 157 1.75 -32.20 -1.29
CA GLY A 157 1.63 -33.15 -2.37
C GLY A 157 2.91 -33.26 -3.20
N GLN A 158 3.12 -34.43 -3.79
CA GLN A 158 4.27 -34.74 -4.64
C GLN A 158 3.86 -35.41 -5.96
N SER A 159 2.56 -35.61 -6.20
CA SER A 159 2.06 -36.17 -7.45
C SER A 159 2.42 -35.24 -8.63
N GLU A 160 2.59 -35.85 -9.80
CA GLU A 160 2.89 -35.11 -11.03
C GLU A 160 1.82 -34.04 -11.32
N LYS A 161 0.54 -34.37 -11.03
CA LYS A 161 -0.57 -33.46 -11.24
C LYS A 161 -0.49 -32.20 -10.39
N ILE A 162 -0.12 -32.31 -9.10
CA ILE A 162 0.01 -31.12 -8.24
C ILE A 162 1.28 -30.32 -8.58
N ARG A 163 2.37 -31.00 -8.99
CA ARG A 163 3.59 -30.32 -9.45
C ARG A 163 3.32 -29.50 -10.72
N GLU A 164 2.53 -30.03 -11.65
CA GLU A 164 2.13 -29.30 -12.85
C GLU A 164 1.28 -28.06 -12.50
N VAL A 165 0.33 -28.19 -11.59
CA VAL A 165 -0.45 -27.05 -11.08
C VAL A 165 0.46 -25.97 -10.49
N LEU A 166 1.42 -26.36 -9.65
CA LEU A 166 2.36 -25.42 -9.05
C LEU A 166 3.27 -24.75 -10.10
N ARG A 167 3.71 -25.51 -11.11
CA ARG A 167 4.50 -24.98 -12.23
C ARG A 167 3.74 -23.90 -13.00
N ILE A 168 2.45 -24.15 -13.29
CA ILE A 168 1.57 -23.18 -13.95
C ILE A 168 1.33 -21.98 -13.05
N ALA A 169 1.10 -22.19 -11.74
CA ALA A 169 0.88 -21.15 -10.75
C ALA A 169 2.10 -20.21 -10.63
N HIS A 170 3.31 -20.76 -10.57
CA HIS A 170 4.54 -19.96 -10.51
C HIS A 170 4.75 -19.17 -11.80
N LYS A 171 4.48 -19.77 -12.97
CA LYS A 171 4.56 -19.05 -14.25
C LYS A 171 3.50 -17.93 -14.34
N ALA A 172 2.29 -18.18 -13.85
CA ALA A 172 1.24 -17.16 -13.77
C ALA A 172 1.63 -16.00 -12.81
N ALA A 173 2.43 -16.29 -11.78
CA ALA A 173 2.90 -15.30 -10.82
C ALA A 173 3.82 -14.23 -11.43
N GLU A 174 4.55 -14.55 -12.49
CA GLU A 174 5.47 -13.63 -13.19
C GLU A 174 4.77 -12.44 -13.88
N SER A 175 3.44 -12.51 -14.04
CA SER A 175 2.64 -11.47 -14.68
C SER A 175 1.49 -11.00 -13.78
N ASP A 176 0.92 -9.83 -14.08
CA ASP A 176 -0.30 -9.33 -13.43
C ASP A 176 -1.60 -9.80 -14.12
N ALA A 177 -1.52 -10.83 -14.97
CA ALA A 177 -2.69 -11.41 -15.62
C ALA A 177 -3.68 -11.97 -14.60
N ASN A 178 -4.99 -11.81 -14.89
CA ASN A 178 -6.04 -12.41 -14.07
C ASN A 178 -5.98 -13.94 -14.15
N VAL A 179 -6.20 -14.61 -13.03
CA VAL A 179 -6.15 -16.06 -12.95
C VAL A 179 -7.50 -16.60 -12.48
N LEU A 180 -8.03 -17.59 -13.21
CA LEU A 180 -9.20 -18.36 -12.79
C LEU A 180 -8.77 -19.75 -12.34
N ILE A 181 -9.06 -20.09 -11.08
CA ILE A 181 -8.76 -21.39 -10.48
C ILE A 181 -10.05 -22.20 -10.43
N MET A 182 -10.08 -23.31 -11.13
CA MET A 182 -11.21 -24.23 -11.17
C MET A 182 -10.89 -25.51 -10.39
N GLY A 183 -11.86 -26.02 -9.63
CA GLY A 183 -11.69 -27.27 -8.90
C GLY A 183 -12.79 -27.49 -7.88
N GLU A 184 -12.99 -28.73 -7.52
CA GLU A 184 -14.00 -29.13 -6.52
C GLU A 184 -13.76 -28.47 -5.15
N ASN A 185 -14.79 -28.46 -4.31
CA ASN A 185 -14.64 -27.95 -2.94
C ASN A 185 -13.62 -28.78 -2.16
N GLY A 186 -12.79 -28.09 -1.35
CA GLY A 186 -11.74 -28.71 -0.55
C GLY A 186 -10.47 -29.11 -1.32
N THR A 187 -10.34 -28.80 -2.61
CA THR A 187 -9.12 -29.12 -3.40
C THR A 187 -7.92 -28.25 -3.06
N GLY A 188 -8.12 -27.09 -2.41
CA GLY A 188 -7.07 -26.17 -2.01
C GLY A 188 -6.92 -24.95 -2.94
N LYS A 189 -8.01 -24.49 -3.57
CA LYS A 189 -8.01 -23.32 -4.48
C LYS A 189 -7.40 -22.07 -3.85
N GLU A 190 -7.74 -21.77 -2.60
CA GLU A 190 -7.16 -20.62 -1.88
C GLU A 190 -5.66 -20.78 -1.65
N LEU A 191 -5.16 -21.97 -1.35
CA LEU A 191 -3.73 -22.21 -1.17
C LEU A 191 -2.95 -21.92 -2.45
N VAL A 192 -3.49 -22.31 -3.62
CA VAL A 192 -2.89 -22.00 -4.91
C VAL A 192 -2.94 -20.50 -5.21
N ALA A 193 -4.04 -19.81 -4.86
CA ALA A 193 -4.11 -18.36 -5.02
C ALA A 193 -3.06 -17.63 -4.18
N ARG A 194 -2.84 -18.08 -2.94
CA ARG A 194 -1.78 -17.54 -2.06
C ARG A 194 -0.38 -17.85 -2.57
N GLU A 195 -0.17 -19.03 -3.12
CA GLU A 195 1.11 -19.41 -3.75
C GLU A 195 1.41 -18.50 -4.95
N ILE A 196 0.43 -18.20 -5.81
CA ILE A 196 0.57 -17.25 -6.92
C ILE A 196 0.94 -15.85 -6.38
N HIS A 197 0.25 -15.37 -5.35
CA HIS A 197 0.55 -14.09 -4.74
C HIS A 197 1.98 -14.03 -4.17
N LYS A 198 2.39 -15.07 -3.43
CA LYS A 198 3.71 -15.19 -2.80
C LYS A 198 4.86 -15.08 -3.79
N TYR A 199 4.72 -15.66 -4.99
CA TYR A 199 5.74 -15.63 -6.04
C TYR A 199 5.56 -14.49 -7.05
N SER A 200 4.61 -13.57 -6.82
CA SER A 200 4.33 -12.47 -7.73
C SER A 200 5.14 -11.21 -7.43
N ASN A 201 5.12 -10.27 -8.38
CA ASN A 201 5.67 -8.91 -8.19
C ASN A 201 4.96 -8.12 -7.08
N ARG A 202 3.80 -8.63 -6.59
CA ARG A 202 3.02 -8.05 -5.49
C ARG A 202 3.25 -8.77 -4.17
N THR A 203 4.27 -9.61 -4.06
CA THR A 203 4.69 -10.23 -2.79
C THR A 203 4.98 -9.14 -1.75
N GLY A 204 4.55 -9.36 -0.51
CA GLY A 204 4.65 -8.34 0.56
C GLY A 204 3.69 -7.16 0.44
N LYS A 205 2.72 -7.20 -0.49
CA LYS A 205 1.51 -6.37 -0.52
C LYS A 205 0.34 -7.15 0.05
N ASP A 206 -0.81 -6.49 0.21
CA ASP A 206 -1.99 -7.12 0.80
C ASP A 206 -2.59 -8.21 -0.12
N PHE A 207 -2.96 -9.34 0.47
CA PHE A 207 -3.77 -10.38 -0.15
C PHE A 207 -5.14 -10.39 0.53
N ILE A 208 -6.15 -9.88 -0.16
CA ILE A 208 -7.51 -9.77 0.35
C ILE A 208 -8.36 -10.88 -0.25
N GLY A 209 -8.74 -11.85 0.58
CA GLY A 209 -9.65 -12.93 0.20
C GLY A 209 -11.10 -12.58 0.53
N VAL A 210 -12.02 -12.94 -0.38
CA VAL A 210 -13.46 -12.78 -0.22
C VAL A 210 -14.14 -14.05 -0.69
N ASP A 211 -14.88 -14.68 0.18
CA ASP A 211 -15.80 -15.77 -0.16
C ASP A 211 -17.15 -15.15 -0.59
N LEU A 212 -17.41 -15.17 -1.88
CA LEU A 212 -18.62 -14.59 -2.46
C LEU A 212 -19.86 -15.44 -2.18
N GLY A 213 -19.69 -16.73 -1.88
CA GLY A 213 -20.79 -17.61 -1.48
C GLY A 213 -21.35 -17.27 -0.10
N SER A 214 -20.54 -16.66 0.76
CA SER A 214 -20.96 -16.24 2.10
C SER A 214 -21.62 -14.86 2.16
N LEU A 215 -21.54 -14.06 1.08
CA LEU A 215 -22.07 -12.71 1.01
C LEU A 215 -23.52 -12.71 0.52
N THR A 216 -24.41 -12.04 1.26
CA THR A 216 -25.76 -11.77 0.78
C THR A 216 -25.73 -10.66 -0.28
N GLU A 217 -26.68 -10.69 -1.21
CA GLU A 217 -26.79 -9.69 -2.29
C GLU A 217 -26.85 -8.25 -1.78
N SER A 218 -27.54 -8.01 -0.66
CA SER A 218 -27.70 -6.71 -0.02
C SER A 218 -26.40 -6.18 0.61
N LEU A 219 -25.48 -7.04 1.00
CA LEU A 219 -24.20 -6.65 1.61
C LEU A 219 -23.06 -6.57 0.59
N PHE A 220 -23.23 -7.17 -0.59
CA PHE A 220 -22.17 -7.26 -1.60
C PHE A 220 -21.56 -5.90 -1.93
N GLU A 221 -22.38 -4.91 -2.27
CA GLU A 221 -21.86 -3.59 -2.66
C GLU A 221 -21.10 -2.90 -1.54
N SER A 222 -21.65 -2.94 -0.33
CA SER A 222 -21.03 -2.36 0.84
C SER A 222 -19.71 -3.06 1.22
N GLU A 223 -19.65 -4.40 1.14
CA GLU A 223 -18.42 -5.15 1.42
C GLU A 223 -17.38 -4.97 0.30
N MET A 224 -17.79 -5.04 -0.97
CA MET A 224 -16.85 -4.98 -2.08
C MET A 224 -16.36 -3.56 -2.37
N PHE A 225 -17.27 -2.58 -2.38
CA PHE A 225 -16.96 -1.21 -2.81
C PHE A 225 -16.85 -0.21 -1.65
N GLY A 226 -17.29 -0.60 -0.43
CA GLY A 226 -17.33 0.26 0.73
C GLY A 226 -18.57 1.15 0.76
N HIS A 227 -18.71 1.90 1.84
CA HIS A 227 -19.83 2.84 2.01
C HIS A 227 -19.43 4.09 2.80
N LYS A 228 -20.18 5.15 2.58
CA LYS A 228 -20.11 6.38 3.37
C LYS A 228 -21.14 6.34 4.49
N LYS A 229 -20.83 7.02 5.59
CA LYS A 229 -21.76 7.21 6.71
C LYS A 229 -23.10 7.75 6.19
N GLY A 230 -24.20 7.11 6.62
CA GLY A 230 -25.56 7.48 6.21
C GLY A 230 -26.00 6.92 4.84
N ALA A 231 -25.20 6.10 4.16
CA ALA A 231 -25.56 5.49 2.88
C ALA A 231 -26.79 4.54 2.98
N PHE A 232 -27.01 3.95 4.14
CA PHE A 232 -28.17 3.13 4.50
C PHE A 232 -28.38 3.18 6.02
N THR A 233 -29.49 2.60 6.52
CA THR A 233 -29.94 2.76 7.93
C THR A 233 -28.87 2.44 8.97
N ASP A 234 -28.04 1.40 8.69
CA ASP A 234 -26.99 0.91 9.61
C ASP A 234 -25.58 1.43 9.28
N ALA A 235 -25.42 2.32 8.31
CA ALA A 235 -24.13 2.92 7.96
C ALA A 235 -23.73 4.03 8.96
N LYS A 236 -23.26 3.64 10.14
CA LYS A 236 -22.89 4.54 11.24
C LYS A 236 -21.57 5.28 11.01
N GLU A 237 -20.65 4.67 10.25
CA GLU A 237 -19.31 5.16 9.96
C GLU A 237 -18.96 4.90 8.49
N ASP A 238 -17.90 5.58 7.98
CA ASP A 238 -17.31 5.26 6.68
C ASP A 238 -16.62 3.90 6.74
N ARG A 239 -16.79 3.06 5.72
CA ARG A 239 -16.11 1.77 5.64
C ARG A 239 -15.49 1.55 4.27
N MET A 240 -14.19 1.22 4.28
CA MET A 240 -13.45 0.85 3.07
C MET A 240 -13.92 -0.51 2.53
N GLY A 241 -14.07 -0.62 1.22
CA GLY A 241 -14.41 -1.87 0.54
C GLY A 241 -13.21 -2.76 0.26
N ARG A 242 -13.48 -4.02 -0.10
CA ARG A 242 -12.43 -5.02 -0.40
C ARG A 242 -11.56 -4.61 -1.59
N PHE A 243 -12.11 -3.95 -2.60
CA PHE A 243 -11.35 -3.42 -3.72
C PHE A 243 -10.34 -2.36 -3.29
N GLU A 244 -10.75 -1.45 -2.43
CA GLU A 244 -9.89 -0.39 -1.89
C GLU A 244 -8.78 -0.98 -1.02
N LEU A 245 -9.13 -1.93 -0.12
CA LEU A 245 -8.17 -2.65 0.73
C LEU A 245 -7.13 -3.45 -0.08
N ALA A 246 -7.54 -4.03 -1.22
CA ALA A 246 -6.67 -4.80 -2.09
C ALA A 246 -5.83 -3.94 -3.05
N SER A 247 -6.01 -2.61 -3.05
CA SER A 247 -5.33 -1.72 -4.00
C SER A 247 -3.80 -1.73 -3.78
N GLY A 248 -3.07 -1.95 -4.86
CA GLY A 248 -1.62 -2.21 -4.86
C GLY A 248 -1.25 -3.68 -4.61
N GLY A 249 -2.21 -4.54 -4.22
CA GLY A 249 -2.04 -5.93 -3.87
C GLY A 249 -2.82 -6.91 -4.75
N THR A 250 -3.33 -7.98 -4.14
CA THR A 250 -4.09 -9.04 -4.81
C THR A 250 -5.48 -9.19 -4.19
N LEU A 251 -6.51 -9.18 -5.01
CA LEU A 251 -7.88 -9.52 -4.63
C LEU A 251 -8.18 -10.97 -5.05
N PHE A 252 -8.49 -11.81 -4.07
CA PHE A 252 -8.92 -13.19 -4.31
C PHE A 252 -10.42 -13.28 -4.10
N LEU A 253 -11.15 -13.72 -5.14
CA LEU A 253 -12.59 -13.93 -5.12
C LEU A 253 -12.89 -15.43 -5.18
N ASP A 254 -13.26 -16.02 -4.06
CA ASP A 254 -13.70 -17.43 -4.06
C ASP A 254 -15.17 -17.54 -4.37
N GLU A 255 -15.54 -18.67 -4.96
CA GLU A 255 -16.91 -19.02 -5.35
C GLU A 255 -17.60 -17.99 -6.26
N ILE A 256 -16.86 -17.48 -7.26
CA ILE A 256 -17.36 -16.43 -8.16
C ILE A 256 -18.63 -16.86 -8.95
N GLY A 257 -18.85 -18.16 -9.14
CA GLY A 257 -20.06 -18.69 -9.79
C GLY A 257 -21.34 -18.42 -9.00
N ASN A 258 -21.26 -18.11 -7.70
CA ASN A 258 -22.44 -17.86 -6.85
C ASN A 258 -23.01 -16.43 -7.01
N LEU A 259 -22.36 -15.56 -7.78
CA LEU A 259 -22.87 -14.21 -7.98
C LEU A 259 -24.12 -14.20 -8.87
N SER A 260 -25.12 -13.41 -8.48
CA SER A 260 -26.24 -13.10 -9.36
C SER A 260 -25.79 -12.26 -10.56
N VAL A 261 -26.51 -12.36 -11.68
CA VAL A 261 -26.17 -11.65 -12.94
C VAL A 261 -26.09 -10.13 -12.72
N SER A 262 -26.90 -9.57 -11.80
CA SER A 262 -26.85 -8.15 -11.44
C SER A 262 -25.52 -7.77 -10.81
N LEU A 263 -25.00 -8.57 -9.87
CA LEU A 263 -23.72 -8.34 -9.20
C LEU A 263 -22.52 -8.59 -10.11
N GLN A 264 -22.64 -9.57 -11.02
CA GLN A 264 -21.62 -9.80 -12.06
C GLN A 264 -21.39 -8.55 -12.92
N SER A 265 -22.47 -7.83 -13.27
CA SER A 265 -22.35 -6.56 -14.05
C SER A 265 -21.59 -5.47 -13.29
N LYS A 266 -21.83 -5.37 -11.96
CA LYS A 266 -21.13 -4.38 -11.12
C LYS A 266 -19.63 -4.74 -10.94
N LEU A 267 -19.36 -6.04 -10.77
CA LEU A 267 -17.99 -6.54 -10.68
C LEU A 267 -17.24 -6.28 -11.99
N LEU A 268 -17.84 -6.60 -13.14
CA LEU A 268 -17.24 -6.37 -14.45
C LEU A 268 -16.85 -4.90 -14.62
N LYS A 269 -17.77 -3.98 -14.34
CA LYS A 269 -17.51 -2.54 -14.45
C LYS A 269 -16.32 -2.10 -13.60
N ALA A 270 -16.23 -2.57 -12.35
CA ALA A 270 -15.11 -2.26 -11.47
C ALA A 270 -13.75 -2.77 -12.02
N LEU A 271 -13.75 -3.96 -12.67
CA LEU A 271 -12.57 -4.57 -13.27
C LEU A 271 -12.13 -3.91 -14.58
N GLU A 272 -13.08 -3.40 -15.37
CA GLU A 272 -12.81 -2.72 -16.66
C GLU A 272 -12.29 -1.31 -16.43
N ASP A 273 -13.03 -0.52 -15.64
CA ASP A 273 -12.73 0.89 -15.39
C ASP A 273 -11.55 1.07 -14.42
N LYS A 274 -11.17 0.03 -13.66
CA LYS A 274 -10.27 0.11 -12.50
C LYS A 274 -10.70 1.19 -11.51
N MET A 275 -11.99 1.41 -11.39
CA MET A 275 -12.60 2.41 -10.51
C MET A 275 -13.79 1.81 -9.78
N ILE A 276 -13.95 2.20 -8.53
CA ILE A 276 -15.10 1.86 -7.70
C ILE A 276 -15.76 3.12 -7.19
N VAL A 277 -17.06 3.04 -6.89
CA VAL A 277 -17.80 4.13 -6.24
C VAL A 277 -18.39 3.57 -4.95
N PRO A 278 -17.94 4.02 -3.77
CA PRO A 278 -18.53 3.60 -2.50
C PRO A 278 -20.03 3.93 -2.42
N VAL A 279 -20.80 3.07 -1.78
CA VAL A 279 -22.26 3.28 -1.61
C VAL A 279 -22.47 4.59 -0.86
N GLY A 280 -23.37 5.45 -1.38
CA GLY A 280 -23.61 6.79 -0.82
C GLY A 280 -22.57 7.86 -1.21
N SER A 281 -21.64 7.54 -2.11
CA SER A 281 -20.68 8.50 -2.67
C SER A 281 -20.92 8.70 -4.16
N ASN A 282 -20.55 9.89 -4.68
CA ASN A 282 -20.49 10.16 -6.11
C ASN A 282 -19.05 10.27 -6.62
N SER A 283 -18.06 10.09 -5.74
CA SER A 283 -16.64 10.23 -6.09
C SER A 283 -16.04 8.86 -6.42
N PRO A 284 -15.60 8.63 -7.68
CA PRO A 284 -14.93 7.39 -8.04
C PRO A 284 -13.54 7.32 -7.42
N LEU A 285 -13.12 6.11 -7.02
CA LEU A 285 -11.82 5.80 -6.47
C LEU A 285 -11.08 4.87 -7.44
N PHE A 286 -9.87 5.23 -7.83
CA PHE A 286 -9.00 4.35 -8.62
C PHE A 286 -8.47 3.21 -7.76
N VAL A 287 -8.50 1.97 -8.31
CA VAL A 287 -8.02 0.76 -7.65
C VAL A 287 -7.11 -0.04 -8.61
N ASP A 288 -5.88 -0.27 -8.18
CA ASP A 288 -4.93 -1.12 -8.91
C ASP A 288 -4.82 -2.48 -8.22
N ILE A 289 -5.57 -3.46 -8.69
CA ILE A 289 -5.58 -4.81 -8.13
C ILE A 289 -5.08 -5.84 -9.14
N ARG A 290 -4.44 -6.89 -8.64
CA ARG A 290 -4.31 -8.17 -9.33
C ARG A 290 -5.47 -9.07 -8.92
N LEU A 291 -6.22 -9.58 -9.87
CA LEU A 291 -7.37 -10.45 -9.60
C LEU A 291 -6.99 -11.92 -9.72
N ILE A 292 -7.36 -12.71 -8.71
CA ILE A 292 -7.41 -14.17 -8.75
C ILE A 292 -8.82 -14.57 -8.37
N SER A 293 -9.48 -15.37 -9.20
CA SER A 293 -10.84 -15.87 -8.95
C SER A 293 -10.85 -17.38 -8.83
N ALA A 294 -11.76 -17.93 -8.06
CA ALA A 294 -11.92 -19.37 -7.92
C ALA A 294 -13.39 -19.79 -7.98
N THR A 295 -13.64 -21.00 -8.47
CA THR A 295 -14.97 -21.60 -8.48
C THR A 295 -14.89 -23.13 -8.58
N ASN A 296 -15.94 -23.80 -8.10
CA ASN A 296 -16.18 -25.22 -8.30
C ASN A 296 -17.23 -25.49 -9.40
N MET A 297 -17.86 -24.42 -9.92
CA MET A 297 -18.92 -24.51 -10.91
C MET A 297 -18.38 -24.51 -12.34
N ASP A 298 -19.08 -25.14 -13.26
CA ASP A 298 -18.80 -25.05 -14.68
C ASP A 298 -19.36 -23.72 -15.24
N LEU A 299 -18.50 -22.72 -15.34
CA LEU A 299 -18.89 -21.39 -15.83
C LEU A 299 -19.33 -21.42 -17.30
N GLN A 300 -18.83 -22.37 -18.12
CA GLN A 300 -19.25 -22.47 -19.52
C GLN A 300 -20.71 -22.96 -19.61
N GLU A 301 -21.07 -23.97 -18.81
CA GLU A 301 -22.46 -24.41 -18.73
C GLU A 301 -23.37 -23.28 -18.19
N MET A 302 -22.89 -22.51 -17.20
CA MET A 302 -23.63 -21.37 -16.66
C MET A 302 -23.84 -20.25 -17.69
N ILE A 303 -22.88 -20.02 -18.58
CA ILE A 303 -23.02 -19.08 -19.71
C ILE A 303 -24.11 -19.54 -20.66
N LEU A 304 -24.11 -20.80 -21.05
CA LEU A 304 -25.15 -21.39 -21.90
C LEU A 304 -26.55 -21.26 -21.29
N ASN A 305 -26.67 -21.35 -19.96
CA ASN A 305 -27.89 -21.21 -19.21
C ASN A 305 -28.25 -19.75 -18.86
N ASN A 306 -27.49 -18.75 -19.31
CA ASN A 306 -27.64 -17.33 -19.00
C ASN A 306 -27.59 -16.98 -17.50
N THR A 307 -26.91 -17.79 -16.68
CA THR A 307 -26.68 -17.57 -15.24
C THR A 307 -25.31 -16.98 -14.93
N PHE A 308 -24.40 -16.99 -15.91
CA PHE A 308 -23.11 -16.30 -15.84
C PHE A 308 -22.88 -15.50 -17.13
N ARG A 309 -22.31 -14.29 -17.00
CA ARG A 309 -22.05 -13.41 -18.14
C ARG A 309 -20.77 -13.80 -18.86
N GLU A 310 -20.83 -13.91 -20.16
CA GLU A 310 -19.70 -14.25 -21.03
C GLU A 310 -18.59 -13.18 -20.98
N ASP A 311 -18.94 -11.89 -20.91
CA ASP A 311 -17.99 -10.79 -20.83
C ASP A 311 -17.19 -10.82 -19.53
N LEU A 312 -17.82 -11.09 -18.40
CA LEU A 312 -17.13 -11.29 -17.12
C LEU A 312 -16.22 -12.51 -17.16
N TYR A 313 -16.67 -13.62 -17.76
CA TYR A 313 -15.83 -14.82 -17.90
C TYR A 313 -14.52 -14.51 -18.61
N TYR A 314 -14.54 -13.86 -19.78
CA TYR A 314 -13.33 -13.52 -20.50
C TYR A 314 -12.45 -12.51 -19.74
N ARG A 315 -13.05 -11.66 -18.94
CA ARG A 315 -12.29 -10.70 -18.12
C ARG A 315 -11.51 -11.36 -16.98
N ILE A 316 -12.08 -12.38 -16.34
CA ILE A 316 -11.44 -13.08 -15.20
C ILE A 316 -10.57 -14.26 -15.63
N ASN A 317 -10.83 -14.87 -16.77
CA ASN A 317 -10.19 -16.07 -17.29
C ASN A 317 -9.09 -15.74 -18.34
N THR A 318 -8.07 -14.95 -17.93
CA THR A 318 -6.90 -14.75 -18.79
C THR A 318 -5.95 -15.96 -18.75
N LEU A 319 -5.79 -16.54 -17.55
CA LEU A 319 -5.06 -17.79 -17.33
C LEU A 319 -5.93 -18.72 -16.49
N GLN A 320 -6.09 -19.97 -16.92
CA GLN A 320 -6.88 -20.98 -16.18
C GLN A 320 -5.97 -22.01 -15.53
N ILE A 321 -6.27 -22.32 -14.27
CA ILE A 321 -5.63 -23.39 -13.50
C ILE A 321 -6.70 -24.35 -13.03
N ASN A 322 -6.58 -25.63 -13.39
CA ASN A 322 -7.51 -26.67 -12.97
C ASN A 322 -6.88 -27.51 -11.85
N LEU A 323 -7.48 -27.46 -10.65
CA LEU A 323 -7.03 -28.27 -9.52
C LEU A 323 -7.65 -29.65 -9.56
N PRO A 324 -6.82 -30.71 -9.61
CA PRO A 324 -7.32 -32.07 -9.61
C PRO A 324 -7.90 -32.46 -8.24
N PRO A 325 -9.05 -33.15 -8.19
CA PRO A 325 -9.57 -33.68 -6.94
C PRO A 325 -8.63 -34.74 -6.36
N LEU A 326 -8.71 -34.98 -5.04
CA LEU A 326 -7.77 -35.87 -4.34
C LEU A 326 -7.80 -37.30 -4.89
N ARG A 327 -8.97 -37.79 -5.33
CA ARG A 327 -9.12 -39.12 -5.96
C ARG A 327 -8.29 -39.28 -7.25
N SER A 328 -7.93 -38.23 -7.90
CA SER A 328 -7.09 -38.26 -9.11
C SER A 328 -5.58 -38.03 -8.83
N ARG A 329 -5.22 -37.80 -7.54
CA ARG A 329 -3.85 -37.62 -7.05
C ARG A 329 -3.63 -38.43 -5.77
N THR A 330 -3.98 -39.71 -5.80
CA THR A 330 -3.94 -40.61 -4.63
C THR A 330 -2.55 -40.72 -4.00
N ASP A 331 -1.49 -40.52 -4.79
CA ASP A 331 -0.11 -40.50 -4.32
C ASP A 331 0.17 -39.40 -3.29
N ASP A 332 -0.67 -38.35 -3.22
CA ASP A 332 -0.53 -37.29 -2.24
C ASP A 332 -1.16 -37.64 -0.87
N ILE A 333 -2.02 -38.67 -0.80
CA ILE A 333 -2.75 -39.05 0.42
C ILE A 333 -1.80 -39.36 1.60
N PRO A 334 -0.72 -40.18 1.44
CA PRO A 334 0.20 -40.43 2.55
C PRO A 334 0.86 -39.18 3.10
N TYR A 335 1.23 -38.22 2.23
CA TYR A 335 1.86 -36.95 2.63
C TYR A 335 0.86 -36.07 3.39
N LEU A 336 -0.40 -36.00 2.95
CA LEU A 336 -1.45 -35.25 3.64
C LEU A 336 -1.72 -35.86 5.02
N ILE A 337 -1.81 -37.19 5.13
CA ILE A 337 -2.00 -37.89 6.42
C ILE A 337 -0.85 -37.55 7.37
N GLY A 338 0.42 -37.68 6.90
CA GLY A 338 1.60 -37.37 7.71
C GLY A 338 1.55 -35.93 8.23
N TYR A 339 1.31 -34.99 7.36
CA TYR A 339 1.22 -33.57 7.71
C TYR A 339 0.15 -33.28 8.79
N PHE A 340 -1.07 -33.79 8.60
CA PHE A 340 -2.14 -33.54 9.55
C PHE A 340 -1.93 -34.26 10.88
N LEU A 341 -1.33 -35.46 10.89
CA LEU A 341 -0.96 -36.14 12.13
C LEU A 341 0.07 -35.33 12.93
N ASP A 342 1.09 -34.79 12.27
CA ASP A 342 2.10 -33.98 12.94
C ASP A 342 1.52 -32.67 13.46
N LYS A 343 0.64 -32.03 12.69
CA LYS A 343 -0.07 -30.81 13.09
C LYS A 343 -1.00 -31.04 14.30
N PHE A 344 -1.64 -32.19 14.41
CA PHE A 344 -2.46 -32.53 15.58
C PHE A 344 -1.64 -32.89 16.81
N LYS A 345 -0.44 -33.47 16.66
CA LYS A 345 0.46 -33.76 17.77
C LYS A 345 1.12 -32.51 18.37
N SER A 346 1.26 -31.44 17.58
CA SER A 346 1.88 -30.19 18.00
C SER A 346 0.92 -29.22 18.70
N LYS A 347 -0.38 -29.51 18.73
CA LYS A 347 -1.41 -28.81 19.50
C LYS A 347 -1.69 -29.51 20.82
#